data_c02530fd46aeb7f604235276a5e7f417
#
_entry.id   c02530fd46aeb7f604235276a5e7f417
#
_cell.length_a   1.000
_cell.length_b   1.000
_cell.length_c   1.000
_cell.angle_alpha   90.00
_cell.angle_beta   90.00
_cell.angle_gamma   90.00
#
_symmetry.space_group_name_H-M   'P 1'
#
loop_
_entity.id
_entity.type
_entity.pdbx_description
1 polymer ?
#
loop_
_entity_poly.entity_id
_entity_poly.type
_entity_poly.pdbx_seq_one_letter_code
_entity_poly.pdbx_strand_id
1 'polypeptide(L)'
;AFIKNLGGSPVKWAAPQLLEADKEIIRIQAGVNGSIQGPAEAKWGYTTLSVADWNHDGLPDIIVNSIWGKIIWFENIGTRNHPKLAREKPITVEWKNKNPKPAWNWWDPKDNNLVTQWRTTPVAVDWTGDGLTDLVMLDHEGYLALFQREKRNEKLVLLPGKRIFRLENEVEPLRLNERSAGGSGRRKIAVIDFDGDGRLDLLVNSQNANFLKNIGNENNITIFKDMGLLDEKRLAGHTSSPSVINLSDNN
;
A
#
# COMPACT_ATOMS: atom_id res chain seq x y z
N ALA A 1 8.04 11.82 -7.82
CA ALA A 1 8.81 13.02 -7.43
C ALA A 1 8.76 13.21 -5.93
N PHE A 2 9.77 13.84 -5.37
CA PHE A 2 9.82 14.31 -3.99
C PHE A 2 9.59 15.81 -3.95
N ILE A 3 8.77 16.29 -3.02
CA ILE A 3 8.50 17.71 -2.81
C ILE A 3 8.79 18.00 -1.34
N LYS A 4 9.86 18.76 -1.07
CA LYS A 4 10.25 19.08 0.30
C LYS A 4 9.33 20.13 0.89
N ASN A 5 8.83 19.88 2.09
CA ASN A 5 8.17 20.88 2.92
C ASN A 5 9.23 21.85 3.46
N LEU A 6 9.04 23.15 3.20
CA LEU A 6 9.94 24.24 3.63
C LEU A 6 9.41 24.94 4.90
N GLY A 7 8.31 24.46 5.45
CA GLY A 7 7.67 25.08 6.62
C GLY A 7 6.90 26.36 6.28
N GLY A 8 6.55 27.11 7.33
CA GLY A 8 5.84 28.37 7.25
C GLY A 8 4.31 28.24 7.34
N SER A 9 3.64 29.38 7.55
CA SER A 9 2.18 29.48 7.55
C SER A 9 1.77 30.62 6.59
N PRO A 10 1.17 30.31 5.41
CA PRO A 10 0.87 28.97 4.90
C PRO A 10 2.13 28.17 4.55
N VAL A 11 1.99 26.85 4.55
CA VAL A 11 3.08 25.91 4.24
C VAL A 11 3.65 26.19 2.86
N LYS A 12 4.98 26.26 2.76
CA LYS A 12 5.71 26.43 1.50
C LYS A 12 6.33 25.10 1.07
N TRP A 13 6.31 24.85 -0.23
CA TRP A 13 6.85 23.63 -0.83
C TRP A 13 8.00 23.96 -1.79
N ALA A 14 9.02 23.14 -1.79
CA ALA A 14 10.07 23.21 -2.80
C ALA A 14 9.58 22.76 -4.18
N ALA A 15 10.36 23.08 -5.21
CA ALA A 15 10.10 22.53 -6.54
C ALA A 15 10.20 20.98 -6.51
N PRO A 16 9.33 20.26 -7.28
CA PRO A 16 9.40 18.81 -7.36
C PRO A 16 10.75 18.33 -7.92
N GLN A 17 11.31 17.33 -7.25
CA GLN A 17 12.54 16.64 -7.69
C GLN A 17 12.19 15.21 -8.07
N LEU A 18 12.71 14.73 -9.20
CA LEU A 18 12.57 13.32 -9.57
C LEU A 18 13.40 12.46 -8.62
N LEU A 19 12.82 11.35 -8.19
CA LEU A 19 13.55 10.36 -7.39
C LEU A 19 14.41 9.51 -8.31
N GLU A 20 15.61 9.22 -7.84
CA GLU A 20 16.57 8.35 -8.51
C GLU A 20 16.89 7.15 -7.62
N ALA A 21 17.10 6.00 -8.24
CA ALA A 21 17.64 4.80 -7.63
C ALA A 21 18.82 4.31 -8.46
N ASP A 22 19.96 4.04 -7.81
CA ASP A 22 21.20 3.63 -8.49
C ASP A 22 21.59 4.59 -9.65
N LYS A 23 21.39 5.91 -9.41
CA LYS A 23 21.66 7.00 -10.36
C LYS A 23 20.74 7.07 -11.59
N GLU A 24 19.69 6.26 -11.63
CA GLU A 24 18.68 6.31 -12.68
C GLU A 24 17.36 6.84 -12.14
N ILE A 25 16.66 7.68 -12.93
CA ILE A 25 15.35 8.18 -12.56
C ILE A 25 14.36 7.02 -12.42
N ILE A 26 13.70 6.92 -11.27
CA ILE A 26 12.68 5.90 -11.04
C ILE A 26 11.51 6.11 -12.00
N ARG A 27 11.25 5.11 -12.85
CA ARG A 27 10.14 5.08 -13.80
C ARG A 27 9.44 3.72 -13.72
N ILE A 28 8.26 3.72 -13.13
CA ILE A 28 7.41 2.52 -13.06
C ILE A 28 6.30 2.68 -14.10
N GLN A 29 6.33 1.86 -15.13
CA GLN A 29 5.46 1.98 -16.31
C GLN A 29 4.89 0.62 -16.70
N ALA A 30 3.75 0.63 -17.40
CA ALA A 30 3.12 -0.59 -17.92
C ALA A 30 4.01 -1.36 -18.91
N GLY A 31 4.80 -0.64 -19.69
CA GLY A 31 5.64 -1.21 -20.74
C GLY A 31 5.04 -1.07 -22.13
N VAL A 32 5.76 -1.57 -23.14
CA VAL A 32 5.45 -1.36 -24.57
C VAL A 32 4.06 -1.84 -24.97
N ASN A 33 3.55 -2.89 -24.36
CA ASN A 33 2.21 -3.43 -24.64
C ASN A 33 1.08 -2.68 -23.90
N GLY A 34 1.43 -1.67 -23.08
CA GLY A 34 0.46 -0.95 -22.27
C GLY A 34 -0.08 -1.79 -21.13
N SER A 35 -1.30 -1.45 -20.71
CA SER A 35 -2.04 -2.15 -19.67
C SER A 35 -3.24 -2.90 -20.25
N ILE A 36 -4.15 -3.35 -19.39
CA ILE A 36 -5.43 -3.92 -19.78
C ILE A 36 -6.26 -3.00 -20.71
N GLN A 37 -6.00 -1.70 -20.70
CA GLN A 37 -6.66 -0.72 -21.57
C GLN A 37 -5.89 -0.47 -22.87
N GLY A 38 -4.82 -1.24 -23.10
CA GLY A 38 -4.06 -1.23 -24.33
C GLY A 38 -2.80 -0.37 -24.34
N PRO A 39 -2.14 -0.26 -25.51
CA PRO A 39 -0.83 0.39 -25.65
C PRO A 39 -0.81 1.89 -25.31
N ALA A 40 -1.94 2.57 -25.36
CA ALA A 40 -2.05 3.98 -24.95
C ALA A 40 -1.58 4.23 -23.50
N GLU A 41 -1.68 3.22 -22.66
CA GLU A 41 -1.22 3.29 -21.27
C GLU A 41 0.23 2.82 -21.06
N ALA A 42 1.02 2.64 -22.11
CA ALA A 42 2.40 2.12 -22.02
C ALA A 42 3.29 2.87 -21.02
N LYS A 43 3.10 4.18 -20.90
CA LYS A 43 3.86 5.06 -20.00
C LYS A 43 3.23 5.24 -18.61
N TRP A 44 2.06 4.69 -18.36
CA TRP A 44 1.35 4.86 -17.09
C TRP A 44 1.76 3.77 -16.10
N GLY A 45 1.98 4.17 -14.84
CA GLY A 45 2.37 3.24 -13.78
C GLY A 45 1.28 3.02 -12.75
N TYR A 46 0.41 4.01 -12.54
CA TYR A 46 -0.62 4.01 -11.49
C TYR A 46 -0.07 3.61 -10.13
N THR A 47 1.11 4.14 -9.83
CA THR A 47 1.83 3.81 -8.61
C THR A 47 1.18 4.43 -7.39
N THR A 48 1.11 3.66 -6.33
CA THR A 48 0.88 4.11 -4.97
C THR A 48 2.08 3.65 -4.14
N LEU A 49 2.43 4.40 -3.12
CA LEU A 49 3.62 4.11 -2.34
C LEU A 49 3.35 4.19 -0.84
N SER A 50 4.18 3.49 -0.10
CA SER A 50 4.32 3.62 1.35
C SER A 50 5.78 3.89 1.68
N VAL A 51 6.02 4.65 2.72
CA VAL A 51 7.37 4.93 3.22
C VAL A 51 7.47 4.36 4.63
N ALA A 52 8.39 3.42 4.82
CA ALA A 52 8.61 2.76 6.11
C ALA A 52 10.03 2.18 6.16
N ASP A 53 10.52 1.92 7.35
CA ASP A 53 11.73 1.15 7.56
C ASP A 53 11.43 -0.34 7.27
N TRP A 54 11.67 -0.75 6.02
CA TRP A 54 11.28 -2.08 5.56
C TRP A 54 12.25 -3.18 5.96
N ASN A 55 13.53 -2.87 6.01
CA ASN A 55 14.59 -3.82 6.38
C ASN A 55 15.02 -3.73 7.86
N HIS A 56 14.42 -2.82 8.63
CA HIS A 56 14.69 -2.59 10.05
C HIS A 56 16.13 -2.09 10.32
N ASP A 57 16.64 -1.21 9.45
CA ASP A 57 17.95 -0.57 9.60
C ASP A 57 17.88 0.86 10.18
N GLY A 58 16.68 1.35 10.48
CA GLY A 58 16.42 2.70 11.01
C GLY A 58 16.24 3.77 9.93
N LEU A 59 16.29 3.42 8.64
CA LEU A 59 16.13 4.33 7.53
C LEU A 59 14.78 4.13 6.81
N PRO A 60 14.14 5.20 6.34
CA PRO A 60 12.91 5.07 5.56
C PRO A 60 13.19 4.58 4.14
N ASP A 61 12.58 3.47 3.78
CA ASP A 61 12.55 2.89 2.43
C ASP A 61 11.28 3.29 1.69
N ILE A 62 11.22 3.02 0.39
CA ILE A 62 10.03 3.25 -0.42
C ILE A 62 9.49 1.91 -0.95
N ILE A 63 8.27 1.58 -0.56
CA ILE A 63 7.52 0.41 -1.04
C ILE A 63 6.51 0.89 -2.08
N VAL A 64 6.47 0.27 -3.26
CA VAL A 64 5.67 0.75 -4.40
C VAL A 64 4.99 -0.41 -5.09
N ASN A 65 3.74 -0.21 -5.49
CA ASN A 65 3.10 -1.10 -6.45
C ASN A 65 3.37 -0.66 -7.90
N SER A 66 3.05 -1.53 -8.83
CA SER A 66 2.94 -1.21 -10.24
C SER A 66 1.51 -1.42 -10.73
N ILE A 67 1.22 -0.96 -11.95
CA ILE A 67 -0.06 -1.22 -12.62
C ILE A 67 -0.39 -2.72 -12.70
N TRP A 68 0.62 -3.58 -12.67
CA TRP A 68 0.48 -5.03 -12.78
C TRP A 68 0.28 -5.76 -11.44
N GLY A 69 0.28 -5.03 -10.32
CA GLY A 69 0.25 -5.65 -8.99
C GLY A 69 1.59 -6.25 -8.56
N LYS A 70 2.69 -5.87 -9.20
CA LYS A 70 4.04 -6.14 -8.69
C LYS A 70 4.31 -5.19 -7.55
N ILE A 71 4.76 -5.70 -6.43
CA ILE A 71 5.21 -4.90 -5.29
C ILE A 71 6.71 -4.98 -5.23
N ILE A 72 7.33 -3.82 -5.28
CA ILE A 72 8.79 -3.64 -5.21
C ILE A 72 9.13 -2.65 -4.11
N TRP A 73 10.36 -2.64 -3.68
CA TRP A 73 10.86 -1.66 -2.75
C TRP A 73 12.24 -1.15 -3.15
N PHE A 74 12.52 0.07 -2.75
CA PHE A 74 13.79 0.76 -2.92
C PHE A 74 14.38 0.97 -1.54
N GLU A 75 15.49 0.29 -1.25
CA GLU A 75 16.22 0.41 0.00
C GLU A 75 16.95 1.75 0.06
N ASN A 76 16.85 2.43 1.19
CA ASN A 76 17.64 3.61 1.45
C ASN A 76 18.99 3.22 2.04
N ILE A 77 20.02 3.19 1.23
CA ILE A 77 21.42 2.91 1.61
C ILE A 77 22.21 4.18 1.96
N GLY A 78 21.55 5.31 2.12
CA GLY A 78 22.15 6.58 2.48
C GLY A 78 22.01 6.88 3.97
N THR A 79 21.44 8.04 4.28
CA THR A 79 21.13 8.46 5.65
C THR A 79 19.72 9.05 5.69
N ARG A 80 19.19 9.30 6.89
CA ARG A 80 17.87 9.92 7.05
C ARG A 80 17.77 11.28 6.36
N ASN A 81 18.83 12.09 6.41
CA ASN A 81 18.86 13.45 5.84
C ASN A 81 19.35 13.51 4.39
N HIS A 82 20.05 12.48 3.94
CA HIS A 82 20.58 12.36 2.59
C HIS A 82 20.27 10.94 2.07
N PRO A 83 18.99 10.64 1.77
CA PRO A 83 18.61 9.33 1.31
C PRO A 83 19.24 9.02 -0.05
N LYS A 84 19.65 7.78 -0.21
CA LYS A 84 20.19 7.24 -1.44
C LYS A 84 19.51 5.90 -1.70
N LEU A 85 18.68 5.85 -2.72
CA LEU A 85 17.94 4.64 -3.02
C LEU A 85 18.77 3.67 -3.87
N ALA A 86 18.83 2.43 -3.43
CA ALA A 86 19.36 1.32 -4.22
C ALA A 86 18.34 0.93 -5.32
N ARG A 87 18.80 0.13 -6.29
CA ARG A 87 17.92 -0.45 -7.32
C ARG A 87 16.78 -1.24 -6.68
N GLU A 88 15.63 -1.23 -7.33
CA GLU A 88 14.45 -1.92 -6.84
C GLU A 88 14.67 -3.42 -6.62
N LYS A 89 14.06 -3.93 -5.56
CA LYS A 89 13.96 -5.36 -5.25
C LYS A 89 12.48 -5.76 -5.20
N PRO A 90 12.11 -6.96 -5.68
CA PRO A 90 10.74 -7.45 -5.48
C PRO A 90 10.51 -7.76 -4.00
N ILE A 91 9.31 -7.50 -3.51
CA ILE A 91 8.89 -8.04 -2.22
C ILE A 91 8.56 -9.52 -2.40
N THR A 92 9.06 -10.33 -1.49
CA THR A 92 8.90 -11.78 -1.49
C THR A 92 8.11 -12.24 -0.28
N VAL A 93 7.39 -13.35 -0.45
CA VAL A 93 6.54 -13.98 0.57
C VAL A 93 6.95 -15.44 0.72
N GLU A 94 6.96 -15.96 1.93
CA GLU A 94 7.14 -17.38 2.21
C GLU A 94 5.84 -18.16 1.99
N TRP A 95 5.51 -18.43 0.72
CA TRP A 95 4.35 -19.22 0.38
C TRP A 95 4.52 -20.67 0.85
N LYS A 96 3.49 -21.24 1.47
CA LYS A 96 3.50 -22.67 1.86
C LYS A 96 3.53 -23.61 0.64
N ASN A 97 2.96 -23.15 -0.46
CA ASN A 97 2.89 -23.81 -1.76
C ASN A 97 3.32 -22.82 -2.85
N LYS A 98 2.95 -23.09 -4.09
CA LYS A 98 3.14 -22.11 -5.17
C LYS A 98 2.39 -20.82 -4.85
N ASN A 99 2.98 -19.69 -5.21
CA ASN A 99 2.31 -18.40 -5.13
C ASN A 99 0.98 -18.43 -5.92
N PRO A 100 -0.04 -17.68 -5.50
CA PRO A 100 -1.28 -17.59 -6.25
C PRO A 100 -1.01 -16.96 -7.61
N LYS A 101 -1.75 -17.40 -8.63
CA LYS A 101 -1.74 -16.73 -9.94
C LYS A 101 -2.90 -15.74 -9.98
N PRO A 102 -2.66 -14.47 -10.33
CA PRO A 102 -3.74 -13.54 -10.56
C PRO A 102 -4.61 -14.02 -11.73
N ALA A 103 -5.91 -13.77 -11.66
CA ALA A 103 -6.85 -14.17 -12.71
C ALA A 103 -6.53 -13.57 -14.10
N TRP A 104 -5.82 -12.46 -14.12
CA TRP A 104 -5.29 -11.77 -15.29
C TRP A 104 -3.78 -11.99 -15.36
N ASN A 105 -3.33 -12.70 -16.27
CA ASN A 105 -1.96 -13.22 -16.34
C ASN A 105 -1.07 -12.33 -17.22
N TRP A 106 -0.88 -11.07 -16.83
CA TRP A 106 -0.08 -10.09 -17.57
C TRP A 106 1.42 -10.18 -17.26
N TRP A 107 1.78 -10.89 -16.20
CA TRP A 107 3.15 -11.18 -15.82
C TRP A 107 3.22 -12.52 -15.11
N ASP A 108 4.36 -13.19 -15.23
CA ASP A 108 4.63 -14.43 -14.52
C ASP A 108 5.39 -14.14 -13.24
N PRO A 109 4.75 -14.23 -12.06
CA PRO A 109 5.45 -14.06 -10.80
C PRO A 109 6.39 -15.24 -10.57
N LYS A 110 7.60 -14.94 -10.12
CA LYS A 110 8.52 -15.97 -9.61
C LYS A 110 7.94 -16.61 -8.33
N ASP A 111 8.42 -17.79 -7.98
CA ASP A 111 7.84 -18.65 -6.94
C ASP A 111 7.61 -17.97 -5.57
N ASN A 112 8.41 -16.98 -5.24
CA ASN A 112 8.32 -16.26 -3.97
C ASN A 112 7.84 -14.81 -4.08
N ASN A 113 7.49 -14.32 -5.27
CA ASN A 113 7.00 -12.96 -5.40
C ASN A 113 5.68 -12.76 -4.64
N LEU A 114 5.51 -11.60 -4.01
CA LEU A 114 4.21 -11.15 -3.54
C LEU A 114 3.29 -10.94 -4.73
N VAL A 115 2.15 -11.62 -4.71
CA VAL A 115 1.12 -11.54 -5.75
C VAL A 115 -0.13 -10.90 -5.17
N THR A 116 -0.57 -9.83 -5.81
CA THR A 116 -1.75 -9.06 -5.41
C THR A 116 -2.61 -8.75 -6.63
N GLN A 117 -3.68 -8.02 -6.45
CA GLN A 117 -4.40 -7.42 -7.57
C GLN A 117 -3.60 -6.27 -8.18
N TRP A 118 -3.90 -5.93 -9.42
CA TRP A 118 -3.33 -4.77 -10.08
C TRP A 118 -3.77 -3.46 -9.39
N ARG A 119 -2.90 -2.44 -9.42
CA ARG A 119 -3.16 -1.09 -8.88
C ARG A 119 -3.57 -1.07 -7.39
N THR A 120 -3.19 -2.06 -6.59
CA THR A 120 -3.44 -2.04 -5.15
C THR A 120 -2.49 -1.07 -4.43
N THR A 121 -2.91 -0.60 -3.27
CA THR A 121 -2.05 0.24 -2.42
C THR A 121 -1.40 -0.63 -1.36
N PRO A 122 -0.07 -0.79 -1.34
CA PRO A 122 0.63 -1.38 -0.22
C PRO A 122 0.67 -0.37 0.93
N VAL A 123 0.14 -0.71 2.08
CA VAL A 123 0.30 0.10 3.30
C VAL A 123 1.24 -0.63 4.23
N ALA A 124 2.41 -0.05 4.43
CA ALA A 124 3.42 -0.55 5.35
C ALA A 124 3.17 0.05 6.74
N VAL A 125 2.85 -0.80 7.70
CA VAL A 125 2.48 -0.41 9.06
C VAL A 125 2.74 -1.58 10.01
N ASP A 126 3.13 -1.34 11.24
CA ASP A 126 3.13 -2.36 12.29
C ASP A 126 1.68 -2.57 12.75
N TRP A 127 1.00 -3.52 12.08
CA TRP A 127 -0.40 -3.83 12.40
C TRP A 127 -0.52 -4.68 13.67
N THR A 128 0.45 -5.56 13.89
CA THR A 128 0.42 -6.50 15.00
C THR A 128 0.92 -5.92 16.31
N GLY A 129 1.61 -4.78 16.29
CA GLY A 129 2.22 -4.15 17.45
C GLY A 129 3.48 -4.88 17.93
N ASP A 130 4.10 -5.69 17.08
CA ASP A 130 5.31 -6.45 17.42
C ASP A 130 6.61 -5.70 17.09
N GLY A 131 6.51 -4.50 16.58
CA GLY A 131 7.62 -3.65 16.19
C GLY A 131 8.14 -3.93 14.78
N LEU A 132 7.57 -4.86 14.02
CA LEU A 132 7.95 -5.15 12.65
C LEU A 132 6.96 -4.51 11.66
N THR A 133 7.47 -4.06 10.53
CA THR A 133 6.64 -3.46 9.50
C THR A 133 5.93 -4.53 8.67
N ASP A 134 4.62 -4.67 8.86
CA ASP A 134 3.72 -5.52 8.07
C ASP A 134 3.29 -4.84 6.77
N LEU A 135 2.53 -5.56 5.92
CA LEU A 135 1.77 -4.98 4.81
C LEU A 135 0.29 -5.25 4.97
N VAL A 136 -0.51 -4.19 4.96
CA VAL A 136 -1.97 -4.25 4.82
C VAL A 136 -2.32 -3.83 3.40
N MET A 137 -2.93 -4.74 2.63
CA MET A 137 -3.28 -4.48 1.23
C MET A 137 -4.26 -5.53 0.70
N LEU A 138 -4.78 -5.32 -0.49
CA LEU A 138 -5.62 -6.33 -1.13
C LEU A 138 -4.79 -7.52 -1.59
N ASP A 139 -5.29 -8.72 -1.35
CA ASP A 139 -4.74 -9.94 -1.91
C ASP A 139 -5.10 -10.10 -3.41
N HIS A 140 -4.71 -11.22 -4.01
CA HIS A 140 -4.94 -11.50 -5.43
C HIS A 140 -6.43 -11.66 -5.82
N GLU A 141 -7.32 -11.84 -4.86
CA GLU A 141 -8.77 -11.95 -5.07
C GLU A 141 -9.54 -10.69 -4.65
N GLY A 142 -8.86 -9.67 -4.12
CA GLY A 142 -9.44 -8.39 -3.72
C GLY A 142 -9.97 -8.32 -2.30
N TYR A 143 -9.62 -9.27 -1.47
CA TYR A 143 -9.84 -9.18 -0.04
C TYR A 143 -8.77 -8.34 0.62
N LEU A 144 -9.15 -7.56 1.63
CA LEU A 144 -8.18 -6.93 2.50
C LEU A 144 -7.46 -8.02 3.31
N ALA A 145 -6.14 -8.00 3.29
CA ALA A 145 -5.32 -9.01 3.94
C ALA A 145 -4.13 -8.38 4.67
N LEU A 146 -3.76 -9.01 5.77
CA LEU A 146 -2.52 -8.73 6.48
C LEU A 146 -1.45 -9.71 6.02
N PHE A 147 -0.37 -9.17 5.45
CA PHE A 147 0.87 -9.89 5.20
C PHE A 147 1.81 -9.57 6.37
N GLN A 148 1.82 -10.47 7.35
CA GLN A 148 2.56 -10.28 8.58
C GLN A 148 4.06 -10.47 8.37
N ARG A 149 4.86 -9.58 8.97
CA ARG A 149 6.31 -9.71 9.04
C ARG A 149 6.69 -10.57 10.23
N GLU A 150 7.66 -11.44 10.06
CA GLU A 150 8.27 -12.18 11.14
C GLU A 150 9.78 -12.16 11.05
N LYS A 151 10.45 -12.26 12.21
CA LYS A 151 11.89 -12.47 12.28
C LYS A 151 12.18 -13.94 12.56
N ARG A 152 12.81 -14.62 11.60
CA ARG A 152 13.20 -16.04 11.70
C ARG A 152 14.69 -16.18 11.44
N ASN A 153 15.42 -16.72 12.40
CA ASN A 153 16.88 -16.93 12.26
C ASN A 153 17.60 -15.65 11.74
N GLU A 154 17.34 -14.51 12.37
CA GLU A 154 17.87 -13.18 12.04
C GLU A 154 17.43 -12.64 10.66
N LYS A 155 16.56 -13.32 9.94
CA LYS A 155 16.00 -12.85 8.67
C LYS A 155 14.58 -12.37 8.84
N LEU A 156 14.29 -11.25 8.20
CA LEU A 156 12.92 -10.75 8.08
C LEU A 156 12.22 -11.46 6.92
N VAL A 157 11.11 -12.13 7.22
CA VAL A 157 10.28 -12.84 6.25
C VAL A 157 8.88 -12.26 6.25
N LEU A 158 8.23 -12.24 5.09
CA LEU A 158 6.82 -11.86 4.95
C LEU A 158 5.99 -13.11 4.75
N LEU A 159 4.95 -13.27 5.56
CA LEU A 159 4.05 -14.40 5.48
C LEU A 159 2.96 -14.20 4.42
N PRO A 160 2.35 -15.29 3.94
CA PRO A 160 1.15 -15.21 3.10
C PRO A 160 0.05 -14.39 3.73
N GLY A 161 -0.65 -13.59 2.94
CA GLY A 161 -1.73 -12.73 3.42
C GLY A 161 -2.84 -13.52 4.11
N LYS A 162 -3.23 -13.05 5.29
CA LYS A 162 -4.35 -13.56 6.08
C LYS A 162 -5.53 -12.59 5.97
N ARG A 163 -6.71 -13.08 5.66
CA ARG A 163 -7.95 -12.30 5.58
C ARG A 163 -8.56 -12.15 6.98
N ILE A 164 -7.95 -11.29 7.80
CA ILE A 164 -8.32 -11.08 9.20
C ILE A 164 -9.22 -9.86 9.41
N PHE A 165 -9.82 -9.34 8.37
CA PHE A 165 -10.64 -8.13 8.40
C PHE A 165 -12.08 -8.45 8.02
N ARG A 166 -13.04 -7.89 8.74
CA ARG A 166 -14.48 -8.12 8.53
C ARG A 166 -15.29 -6.87 8.89
N LEU A 167 -16.43 -6.66 8.27
CA LEU A 167 -17.40 -5.68 8.74
C LEU A 167 -18.23 -6.24 9.92
N GLU A 168 -18.73 -5.36 10.76
CA GLU A 168 -19.44 -5.67 12.02
C GLU A 168 -20.59 -6.68 11.84
N ASN A 169 -21.36 -6.54 10.79
CA ASN A 169 -22.56 -7.36 10.56
C ASN A 169 -22.37 -8.44 9.48
N GLU A 170 -21.11 -8.70 9.08
CA GLU A 170 -20.82 -9.69 8.05
C GLU A 170 -20.05 -10.88 8.63
N VAL A 171 -20.21 -12.04 8.02
CA VAL A 171 -19.48 -13.26 8.39
C VAL A 171 -18.23 -13.41 7.52
N GLU A 172 -18.33 -12.98 6.28
CA GLU A 172 -17.26 -13.12 5.28
C GLU A 172 -16.13 -12.08 5.49
N PRO A 173 -14.91 -12.41 5.11
CA PRO A 173 -13.81 -11.46 5.12
C PRO A 173 -14.10 -10.23 4.25
N LEU A 174 -13.59 -9.08 4.67
CA LEU A 174 -13.77 -7.81 3.99
C LEU A 174 -13.15 -7.83 2.59
N ARG A 175 -14.01 -7.78 1.58
CA ARG A 175 -13.62 -7.72 0.17
C ARG A 175 -13.88 -6.33 -0.40
N LEU A 176 -12.81 -5.57 -0.61
CA LEU A 176 -12.92 -4.20 -1.12
C LEU A 176 -12.99 -4.13 -2.65
N ASN A 177 -12.64 -5.20 -3.35
CA ASN A 177 -12.72 -5.27 -4.79
C ASN A 177 -13.27 -6.63 -5.25
N GLU A 178 -14.55 -6.68 -5.55
CA GLU A 178 -15.28 -7.89 -5.95
C GLU A 178 -15.08 -8.27 -7.41
N ARG A 179 -14.55 -7.36 -8.24
CA ARG A 179 -14.43 -7.59 -9.67
C ARG A 179 -13.11 -8.28 -9.99
N SER A 180 -13.15 -9.16 -10.98
CA SER A 180 -11.94 -9.70 -11.59
C SER A 180 -11.02 -8.57 -12.09
N ALA A 181 -9.75 -8.86 -12.23
CA ALA A 181 -8.78 -7.93 -12.78
C ALA A 181 -9.30 -7.32 -14.07
N GLY A 182 -9.22 -6.05 -14.21
CA GLY A 182 -9.85 -5.31 -15.29
C GLY A 182 -11.13 -4.60 -14.88
N GLY A 183 -11.81 -5.07 -13.85
CA GLY A 183 -13.02 -4.43 -13.35
C GLY A 183 -12.76 -3.22 -12.48
N SER A 184 -11.77 -3.19 -11.66
CA SER A 184 -11.44 -1.99 -10.86
C SER A 184 -10.12 -2.07 -10.18
N GLY A 185 -9.20 -2.54 -9.98
CA GLY A 185 -7.93 -2.36 -9.26
C GLY A 185 -7.66 -0.93 -8.74
N ARG A 186 -8.72 -0.19 -8.40
CA ARG A 186 -8.61 1.23 -8.05
C ARG A 186 -8.85 1.49 -6.56
N ARG A 187 -8.83 0.44 -5.73
CA ARG A 187 -8.98 0.62 -4.29
C ARG A 187 -7.68 1.14 -3.70
N LYS A 188 -7.78 2.31 -3.11
CA LYS A 188 -6.72 2.98 -2.37
C LYS A 188 -7.15 3.10 -0.92
N ILE A 189 -6.25 2.76 -0.05
CA ILE A 189 -6.50 2.73 1.38
C ILE A 189 -5.44 3.56 2.10
N ALA A 190 -5.82 4.11 3.25
CA ALA A 190 -4.90 4.60 4.25
C ALA A 190 -5.25 3.97 5.59
N VAL A 191 -4.24 3.65 6.37
CA VAL A 191 -4.37 3.05 7.70
C VAL A 191 -3.84 4.05 8.71
N ILE A 192 -4.64 4.40 9.71
CA ILE A 192 -4.29 5.33 10.77
C ILE A 192 -5.30 5.19 11.92
N ASP A 193 -4.91 5.51 13.13
CA ASP A 193 -5.83 5.82 14.23
C ASP A 193 -6.48 7.19 13.93
N PHE A 194 -7.67 7.14 13.29
CA PHE A 194 -8.32 8.35 12.77
C PHE A 194 -9.09 9.12 13.84
N ASP A 195 -9.64 8.42 14.80
CA ASP A 195 -10.44 9.03 15.87
C ASP A 195 -9.70 9.12 17.23
N GLY A 196 -8.45 8.68 17.29
CA GLY A 196 -7.60 8.81 18.47
C GLY A 196 -7.91 7.79 19.57
N ASP A 197 -8.55 6.66 19.24
CA ASP A 197 -8.92 5.63 20.22
C ASP A 197 -7.84 4.55 20.45
N GLY A 198 -6.69 4.70 19.81
CA GLY A 198 -5.53 3.83 19.91
C GLY A 198 -5.58 2.60 19.00
N ARG A 199 -6.60 2.46 18.15
CA ARG A 199 -6.72 1.39 17.17
C ARG A 199 -6.53 1.93 15.75
N LEU A 200 -5.88 1.13 14.91
CA LEU A 200 -5.71 1.49 13.50
C LEU A 200 -7.01 1.29 12.74
N ASP A 201 -7.50 2.36 12.15
CA ASP A 201 -8.67 2.42 11.29
C ASP A 201 -8.30 2.34 9.81
N LEU A 202 -9.33 2.33 8.96
CA LEU A 202 -9.15 2.28 7.52
C LEU A 202 -9.94 3.39 6.83
N LEU A 203 -9.26 4.19 6.02
CA LEU A 203 -9.90 5.06 5.04
C LEU A 203 -9.84 4.41 3.67
N VAL A 204 -11.01 4.28 3.04
CA VAL A 204 -11.13 3.65 1.71
C VAL A 204 -11.56 4.69 0.70
N ASN A 205 -10.91 4.72 -0.44
CA ASN A 205 -11.24 5.66 -1.50
C ASN A 205 -12.67 5.45 -2.04
N SER A 206 -13.31 6.57 -2.33
CA SER A 206 -14.61 6.67 -2.99
C SER A 206 -14.65 7.98 -3.81
N GLN A 207 -15.81 8.55 -4.01
CA GLN A 207 -15.91 9.94 -4.51
C GLN A 207 -15.32 10.97 -3.52
N ASN A 208 -15.25 10.61 -2.23
CA ASN A 208 -14.55 11.32 -1.15
C ASN A 208 -13.62 10.33 -0.45
N ALA A 209 -13.93 9.90 0.75
CA ALA A 209 -13.33 8.76 1.45
C ALA A 209 -14.36 8.16 2.39
N ASN A 210 -14.43 6.84 2.45
CA ASN A 210 -15.22 6.10 3.45
C ASN A 210 -14.35 5.82 4.65
N PHE A 211 -14.92 6.01 5.83
CA PHE A 211 -14.30 5.71 7.10
C PHE A 211 -14.80 4.38 7.64
N LEU A 212 -13.89 3.42 7.77
CA LEU A 212 -14.14 2.14 8.44
C LEU A 212 -13.45 2.17 9.80
N LYS A 213 -14.23 2.36 10.87
CA LYS A 213 -13.72 2.41 12.24
C LYS A 213 -13.42 1.02 12.76
N ASN A 214 -12.26 0.82 13.32
CA ASN A 214 -11.87 -0.41 14.01
C ASN A 214 -12.55 -0.47 15.39
N ILE A 215 -13.52 -1.34 15.56
CA ILE A 215 -14.27 -1.51 16.83
C ILE A 215 -13.72 -2.63 17.71
N GLY A 216 -12.60 -3.25 17.32
CA GLY A 216 -11.90 -4.28 18.10
C GLY A 216 -11.65 -5.57 17.35
N ASN A 217 -11.27 -6.59 18.09
CA ASN A 217 -10.94 -7.90 17.56
C ASN A 217 -11.80 -9.00 18.18
N GLU A 218 -12.25 -9.93 17.35
CA GLU A 218 -12.93 -11.16 17.75
C GLU A 218 -12.20 -12.36 17.15
N ASN A 219 -11.69 -13.26 17.97
CA ASN A 219 -10.98 -14.47 17.51
C ASN A 219 -9.87 -14.19 16.48
N ASN A 220 -9.05 -13.17 16.72
CA ASN A 220 -8.00 -12.68 15.81
C ASN A 220 -8.52 -12.10 14.47
N ILE A 221 -9.80 -11.75 14.40
CA ILE A 221 -10.40 -11.02 13.29
C ILE A 221 -10.64 -9.58 13.74
N THR A 222 -10.10 -8.63 13.01
CA THR A 222 -10.39 -7.21 13.23
C THR A 222 -11.75 -6.87 12.65
N ILE A 223 -12.60 -6.25 13.47
CA ILE A 223 -13.95 -5.87 13.11
C ILE A 223 -13.99 -4.37 12.80
N PHE A 224 -14.45 -4.04 11.61
CA PHE A 224 -14.68 -2.66 11.21
C PHE A 224 -16.17 -2.35 11.19
N LYS A 225 -16.51 -1.15 11.64
CA LYS A 225 -17.82 -0.54 11.46
C LYS A 225 -17.73 0.50 10.34
N ASP A 226 -18.59 0.37 9.33
CA ASP A 226 -18.68 1.36 8.26
C ASP A 226 -19.38 2.62 8.78
N MET A 227 -18.64 3.70 8.87
CA MET A 227 -19.13 5.02 9.32
C MET A 227 -19.61 5.88 8.13
N GLY A 228 -19.50 5.37 6.90
CA GLY A 228 -19.88 6.08 5.70
C GLY A 228 -18.82 7.04 5.17
N LEU A 229 -19.26 8.02 4.39
CA LEU A 229 -18.40 9.04 3.82
C LEU A 229 -17.94 10.04 4.89
N LEU A 230 -16.68 10.44 4.82
CA LEU A 230 -16.16 11.52 5.69
C LEU A 230 -16.84 12.87 5.38
N ASP A 231 -17.20 13.11 4.12
CA ASP A 231 -17.89 14.30 3.65
C ASP A 231 -18.68 13.96 2.39
N GLU A 232 -19.84 14.57 2.21
CA GLU A 232 -20.67 14.40 1.02
C GLU A 232 -20.06 15.05 -0.22
N LYS A 233 -19.14 16.01 -0.02
CA LYS A 233 -18.49 16.72 -1.10
C LYS A 233 -17.68 15.76 -1.97
N ARG A 234 -18.00 15.76 -3.25
CA ARG A 234 -17.26 14.98 -4.23
C ARG A 234 -15.91 15.64 -4.53
N LEU A 235 -14.81 14.98 -4.16
CA LEU A 235 -13.44 15.46 -4.35
C LEU A 235 -12.83 15.00 -5.67
N ALA A 236 -13.29 13.90 -6.24
CA ALA A 236 -12.71 13.33 -7.45
C ALA A 236 -13.77 12.82 -8.42
N GLY A 237 -13.47 12.90 -9.72
CA GLY A 237 -14.35 12.41 -10.78
C GLY A 237 -14.46 10.90 -10.82
N HIS A 238 -13.40 10.18 -10.44
CA HIS A 238 -13.36 8.72 -10.36
C HIS A 238 -13.19 8.23 -8.93
N THR A 239 -12.01 8.42 -8.37
CA THR A 239 -11.66 8.00 -7.01
C THR A 239 -10.66 8.97 -6.40
N SER A 240 -10.81 9.23 -5.11
CA SER A 240 -9.82 9.94 -4.29
C SER A 240 -8.60 9.04 -4.01
N SER A 241 -7.64 9.55 -3.28
CA SER A 241 -6.54 8.81 -2.72
C SER A 241 -6.33 9.31 -1.30
N PRO A 242 -6.98 8.69 -0.30
CA PRO A 242 -6.87 9.17 1.07
C PRO A 242 -5.42 9.09 1.53
N SER A 243 -4.98 10.13 2.19
CA SER A 243 -3.70 10.20 2.87
C SER A 243 -3.90 11.07 4.10
N VAL A 244 -3.36 10.64 5.21
CA VAL A 244 -3.53 11.34 6.49
C VAL A 244 -2.20 11.86 6.95
N ILE A 245 -2.20 13.12 7.39
CA ILE A 245 -1.05 13.79 7.98
C ILE A 245 -1.54 14.70 9.10
N ASN A 246 -0.82 14.73 10.19
CA ASN A 246 -1.02 15.74 11.23
C ASN A 246 -0.32 17.04 10.80
N LEU A 247 -1.09 18.08 10.54
CA LEU A 247 -0.58 19.40 10.16
C LEU A 247 -0.37 20.33 11.36
N SER A 248 -0.82 19.95 12.56
CA SER A 248 -0.75 20.78 13.77
C SER A 248 0.56 20.63 14.55
N ASP A 249 1.31 19.57 14.34
CA ASP A 249 2.59 19.37 15.01
C ASP A 249 3.68 20.20 14.33
N ASN A 250 3.84 21.43 14.82
CA ASN A 250 5.00 22.27 14.54
C ASN A 250 6.21 21.77 15.36
N ASN A 251 6.75 20.59 15.04
CA ASN A 251 8.04 20.12 15.55
C ASN A 251 8.94 19.65 14.42
#